data_e5eee563eff98a8a1b36e6a91d46ec6e
#
_entry.id   e5eee563eff98a8a1b36e6a91d46ec6e
#
_cell.length_a   1.000
_cell.length_b   1.000
_cell.length_c   1.000
_cell.angle_alpha   90.00
_cell.angle_beta   90.00
_cell.angle_gamma   90.00
#
_symmetry.space_group_name_H-M   'P 1'
#
loop_
_entity.id
_entity.type
_entity.pdbx_description
1 polymer ?
#
loop_
_entity_poly.entity_id
_entity_poly.type
_entity_poly.pdbx_seq_one_letter_code
_entity_poly.pdbx_strand_id
1 'polypeptide(L)'
;MIGYAEVASLRVQRVSGLTIHLFEQYKMKLFKNLIASACALLALGTSLSAQDLGKIGYRAEAGLTLSRITSLGVNHDGDTGVMAKSFRVGASVILPFENTIFSFNPGLYVIGRGEGQKNVIESEYKNVKIQNYALQLPLEVSLNVLTIGDDHRVFFNVAPYLAYGLSAKLTNDGKNVNAAQPKQGTSLDLYQEKAFNRFEVGLGASLMYQYKQFSLRGGVEGSLTKSVAKNLGAPYYVSTDTPRFLTGYITLGYQF
;
A
#
# COMPACT_ATOMS: atom_id res chain seq x y z
N MET A 1 6.17 -49.25 24.16
CA MET A 1 6.98 -48.45 23.19
C MET A 1 6.22 -47.29 22.59
N ILE A 2 5.26 -46.67 23.26
CA ILE A 2 4.39 -45.59 22.75
C ILE A 2 4.79 -44.19 23.28
N GLY A 3 5.61 -44.13 24.33
CA GLY A 3 5.91 -42.86 25.02
C GLY A 3 6.94 -41.93 24.39
N TYR A 4 7.80 -42.39 23.47
CA TYR A 4 8.89 -41.57 22.92
C TYR A 4 8.46 -40.70 21.74
N ALA A 5 7.47 -41.10 20.96
CA ALA A 5 6.97 -40.36 19.83
C ALA A 5 6.14 -39.12 20.23
N GLU A 6 5.39 -39.24 21.33
CA GLU A 6 4.53 -38.18 21.86
C GLU A 6 5.35 -37.02 22.49
N VAL A 7 6.41 -37.36 23.21
CA VAL A 7 7.34 -36.36 23.81
C VAL A 7 8.12 -35.61 22.73
N ALA A 8 8.52 -36.28 21.64
CA ALA A 8 9.20 -35.64 20.52
C ALA A 8 8.27 -34.67 19.78
N SER A 9 7.01 -35.05 19.56
CA SER A 9 5.99 -34.20 18.92
C SER A 9 5.71 -32.92 19.71
N LEU A 10 5.57 -33.02 21.03
CA LEU A 10 5.36 -31.88 21.92
C LEU A 10 6.58 -30.93 22.00
N ARG A 11 7.80 -31.46 21.88
CA ARG A 11 9.01 -30.63 21.82
C ARG A 11 9.12 -29.86 20.50
N VAL A 12 8.80 -30.48 19.38
CA VAL A 12 8.82 -29.83 18.07
C VAL A 12 7.73 -28.73 17.99
N GLN A 13 6.54 -28.95 18.53
CA GLN A 13 5.50 -27.93 18.60
C GLN A 13 5.87 -26.74 19.50
N ARG A 14 6.52 -26.99 20.64
CA ARG A 14 7.00 -25.92 21.53
C ARG A 14 8.10 -25.06 20.90
N VAL A 15 9.05 -25.68 20.20
CA VAL A 15 10.14 -24.96 19.53
C VAL A 15 9.60 -24.15 18.37
N SER A 16 8.66 -24.68 17.58
CA SER A 16 8.04 -23.93 16.48
C SER A 16 7.20 -22.75 16.98
N GLY A 17 6.44 -22.91 18.07
CA GLY A 17 5.65 -21.82 18.68
C GLY A 17 6.53 -20.70 19.24
N LEU A 18 7.65 -21.03 19.89
CA LEU A 18 8.59 -20.06 20.43
C LEU A 18 9.30 -19.27 19.31
N THR A 19 9.67 -19.96 18.24
CA THR A 19 10.33 -19.35 17.08
C THR A 19 9.37 -18.40 16.33
N ILE A 20 8.10 -18.77 16.21
CA ILE A 20 7.07 -17.92 15.59
C ILE A 20 6.82 -16.68 16.46
N HIS A 21 6.74 -16.82 17.78
CA HIS A 21 6.50 -15.70 18.68
C HIS A 21 7.68 -14.71 18.71
N LEU A 22 8.92 -15.21 18.70
CA LEU A 22 10.12 -14.37 18.60
C LEU A 22 10.20 -13.65 17.26
N PHE A 23 9.80 -14.31 16.17
CA PHE A 23 9.78 -13.73 14.83
C PHE A 23 8.72 -12.61 14.70
N GLU A 24 7.55 -12.79 15.29
CA GLU A 24 6.52 -11.74 15.34
C GLU A 24 6.93 -10.56 16.24
N GLN A 25 7.58 -10.81 17.36
CA GLN A 25 8.13 -9.75 18.22
C GLN A 25 9.25 -8.97 17.50
N TYR A 26 10.09 -9.67 16.74
CA TYR A 26 11.16 -9.03 15.95
C TYR A 26 10.58 -8.14 14.84
N LYS A 27 9.56 -8.62 14.12
CA LYS A 27 8.84 -7.82 13.12
C LYS A 27 8.18 -6.59 13.74
N MET A 28 7.56 -6.73 14.91
CA MET A 28 6.91 -5.61 15.61
C MET A 28 7.93 -4.58 16.10
N LYS A 29 9.12 -5.02 16.57
CA LYS A 29 10.24 -4.13 16.90
C LYS A 29 10.76 -3.40 15.65
N LEU A 30 10.93 -4.13 14.53
CA LEU A 30 11.39 -3.56 13.26
C LEU A 30 10.40 -2.50 12.76
N PHE A 31 9.10 -2.77 12.87
CA PHE A 31 8.03 -1.85 12.47
C PHE A 31 8.00 -0.59 13.35
N LYS A 32 8.11 -0.75 14.67
CA LYS A 32 8.21 0.41 15.60
C LYS A 32 9.44 1.25 15.30
N ASN A 33 10.58 0.62 15.00
CA ASN A 33 11.80 1.33 14.65
C ASN A 33 11.69 2.02 13.29
N LEU A 34 10.98 1.42 12.31
CA LEU A 34 10.74 2.03 11.01
C LEU A 34 9.85 3.27 11.12
N ILE A 35 8.77 3.19 11.92
CA ILE A 35 7.92 4.36 12.23
C ILE A 35 8.72 5.41 12.98
N ALA A 36 9.48 5.03 14.00
CA ALA A 36 10.31 5.96 14.75
C ALA A 36 11.37 6.62 13.86
N SER A 37 11.98 5.87 12.93
CA SER A 37 12.94 6.40 11.95
C SER A 37 12.26 7.32 10.93
N ALA A 38 11.04 7.00 10.48
CA ALA A 38 10.27 7.86 9.60
C ALA A 38 9.86 9.16 10.32
N CYS A 39 9.40 9.07 11.56
CA CYS A 39 9.13 10.24 12.41
C CYS A 39 10.39 11.04 12.70
N ALA A 40 11.53 10.38 12.94
CA ALA A 40 12.83 11.04 13.12
C ALA A 40 13.32 11.71 11.83
N LEU A 41 13.12 11.10 10.65
CA LEU A 41 13.40 11.72 9.35
C LEU A 41 12.50 12.94 9.11
N LEU A 42 11.23 12.87 9.50
CA LEU A 42 10.32 14.02 9.46
C LEU A 42 10.74 15.11 10.45
N ALA A 43 11.27 14.74 11.62
CA ALA A 43 11.78 15.68 12.62
C ALA A 43 13.18 16.22 12.25
N LEU A 44 14.04 15.42 11.64
CA LEU A 44 15.37 15.83 11.15
C LEU A 44 15.27 16.78 9.96
N GLY A 45 14.17 16.76 9.19
CA GLY A 45 13.87 17.79 8.18
C GLY A 45 13.81 19.21 8.77
N THR A 46 13.64 19.32 10.09
CA THR A 46 13.70 20.63 10.79
C THR A 46 15.11 21.06 11.21
N SER A 47 16.11 20.17 11.10
CA SER A 47 17.50 20.42 11.51
C SER A 47 18.48 20.47 10.33
N LEU A 48 18.03 20.25 9.08
CA LEU A 48 18.82 20.58 7.90
C LEU A 48 18.99 22.09 7.89
N SER A 49 20.25 22.53 7.83
CA SER A 49 20.67 23.93 7.91
C SER A 49 19.72 24.82 7.11
N ALA A 50 19.06 25.73 7.79
CA ALA A 50 18.05 26.65 7.26
C ALA A 50 18.56 27.61 6.15
N GLN A 51 19.80 27.46 5.71
CA GLN A 51 20.42 28.32 4.71
C GLN A 51 20.07 27.96 3.26
N ASP A 52 19.63 26.70 2.98
CA ASP A 52 19.33 26.25 1.62
C ASP A 52 17.87 25.79 1.42
N LEU A 53 17.03 25.92 2.45
CA LEU A 53 15.62 25.56 2.39
C LEU A 53 14.75 26.80 2.51
N GLY A 54 13.81 26.96 1.57
CA GLY A 54 12.73 27.93 1.70
C GLY A 54 11.81 27.61 2.88
N LYS A 55 10.74 28.36 3.06
CA LYS A 55 9.79 28.17 4.17
C LYS A 55 9.19 26.75 4.14
N ILE A 56 9.47 25.96 5.19
CA ILE A 56 8.91 24.61 5.36
C ILE A 56 7.40 24.70 5.47
N GLY A 57 6.68 23.84 4.76
CA GLY A 57 5.22 23.72 4.79
C GLY A 57 4.80 22.31 5.19
N TYR A 58 3.54 22.18 5.57
CA TYR A 58 2.90 20.90 5.86
C TYR A 58 1.64 20.79 5.01
N ARG A 59 1.36 19.61 4.50
CA ARG A 59 0.15 19.33 3.72
C ARG A 59 -0.54 18.08 4.23
N ALA A 60 -1.84 18.19 4.47
CA ALA A 60 -2.70 17.04 4.70
C ALA A 60 -3.52 16.76 3.43
N GLU A 61 -3.72 15.49 3.09
CA GLU A 61 -4.44 15.08 1.89
C GLU A 61 -5.39 13.92 2.20
N ALA A 62 -6.56 13.93 1.58
CA ALA A 62 -7.51 12.83 1.60
C ALA A 62 -8.16 12.66 0.23
N GLY A 63 -8.47 11.43 -0.15
CA GLY A 63 -9.09 11.17 -1.44
C GLY A 63 -9.37 9.71 -1.70
N LEU A 64 -9.63 9.40 -2.96
CA LEU A 64 -10.04 8.09 -3.44
C LEU A 64 -8.93 7.42 -4.23
N THR A 65 -8.92 6.09 -4.16
CA THR A 65 -8.06 5.22 -4.97
C THR A 65 -8.90 4.29 -5.84
N LEU A 66 -8.38 4.01 -7.02
CA LEU A 66 -8.85 2.99 -7.94
C LEU A 66 -7.66 2.09 -8.24
N SER A 67 -7.74 0.82 -7.87
CA SER A 67 -6.60 -0.09 -7.98
C SER A 67 -6.98 -1.42 -8.59
N ARG A 68 -5.96 -2.05 -9.17
CA ARG A 68 -6.00 -3.43 -9.66
C ARG A 68 -4.67 -4.10 -9.40
N ILE A 69 -4.66 -5.43 -9.44
CA ILE A 69 -3.44 -6.23 -9.41
C ILE A 69 -3.14 -6.66 -10.84
N THR A 70 -2.04 -6.16 -11.42
CA THR A 70 -1.61 -6.53 -12.76
C THR A 70 -1.09 -7.97 -12.74
N SER A 71 -1.34 -8.74 -13.81
CA SER A 71 -0.96 -10.17 -13.93
C SER A 71 -1.72 -11.12 -12.99
N LEU A 72 -2.79 -10.69 -12.33
CA LEU A 72 -3.86 -11.58 -11.96
C LEU A 72 -4.70 -11.79 -13.22
N GLY A 73 -4.18 -12.62 -14.12
CA GLY A 73 -4.88 -12.96 -15.34
C GLY A 73 -5.79 -14.14 -15.06
N VAL A 74 -7.08 -13.94 -14.95
CA VAL A 74 -8.03 -14.97 -15.35
C VAL A 74 -8.30 -14.70 -16.82
N ASN A 75 -7.48 -15.26 -17.68
CA ASN A 75 -7.81 -15.36 -19.09
C ASN A 75 -8.81 -16.51 -19.27
N HIS A 76 -10.04 -16.27 -18.85
CA HIS A 76 -11.20 -17.01 -19.33
C HIS A 76 -12.11 -16.01 -20.02
N ASP A 77 -12.50 -16.32 -21.23
CA ASP A 77 -13.44 -15.53 -22.04
C ASP A 77 -14.65 -15.12 -21.19
N GLY A 78 -14.75 -13.81 -20.90
CA GLY A 78 -15.87 -13.23 -20.17
C GLY A 78 -15.59 -12.68 -18.77
N ASP A 79 -14.37 -12.75 -18.24
CA ASP A 79 -14.07 -12.29 -16.88
C ASP A 79 -13.47 -10.88 -16.89
N THR A 80 -14.25 -9.91 -16.44
CA THR A 80 -13.84 -8.51 -16.31
C THR A 80 -13.36 -8.26 -14.90
N GLY A 81 -12.04 -8.21 -14.69
CA GLY A 81 -11.44 -7.67 -13.48
C GLY A 81 -11.94 -6.25 -13.21
N VAL A 82 -12.51 -6.00 -12.04
CA VAL A 82 -13.05 -4.69 -11.66
C VAL A 82 -12.06 -4.00 -10.74
N MET A 83 -11.72 -2.75 -11.06
CA MET A 83 -10.90 -1.94 -10.18
C MET A 83 -11.54 -1.80 -8.80
N ALA A 84 -10.79 -2.09 -7.74
CA ALA A 84 -11.25 -1.85 -6.39
C ALA A 84 -11.19 -0.36 -6.07
N LYS A 85 -12.29 0.14 -5.51
CA LYS A 85 -12.40 1.51 -4.99
C LYS A 85 -12.02 1.51 -3.52
N SER A 86 -11.18 2.46 -3.10
CA SER A 86 -10.78 2.62 -1.71
C SER A 86 -10.39 4.09 -1.44
N PHE A 87 -9.58 4.34 -0.43
CA PHE A 87 -9.20 5.67 0.00
C PHE A 87 -7.68 5.82 0.14
N ARG A 88 -7.23 7.07 0.14
CA ARG A 88 -5.87 7.49 0.50
C ARG A 88 -6.00 8.69 1.45
N VAL A 89 -5.33 8.65 2.59
CA VAL A 89 -5.30 9.74 3.56
C VAL A 89 -3.93 9.82 4.20
N GLY A 90 -3.41 11.02 4.37
CA GLY A 90 -2.10 11.21 4.99
C GLY A 90 -1.64 12.65 5.01
N ALA A 91 -0.38 12.82 5.34
CA ALA A 91 0.26 14.12 5.40
C ALA A 91 1.69 14.05 4.87
N SER A 92 2.20 15.19 4.41
CA SER A 92 3.57 15.38 3.95
C SER A 92 4.17 16.67 4.50
N VAL A 93 5.49 16.67 4.61
CA VAL A 93 6.29 17.87 4.85
C VAL A 93 6.74 18.38 3.48
N ILE A 94 6.70 19.68 3.26
CA ILE A 94 7.14 20.33 2.03
C ILE A 94 8.45 21.05 2.34
N LEU A 95 9.53 20.60 1.71
CA LEU A 95 10.87 21.14 1.83
C LEU A 95 11.26 21.78 0.48
N PRO A 96 10.92 23.05 0.24
CA PRO A 96 11.30 23.73 -1.00
C PRO A 96 12.79 24.04 -0.98
N PHE A 97 13.48 23.81 -2.10
CA PHE A 97 14.85 24.25 -2.27
C PHE A 97 14.86 25.70 -2.72
N GLU A 98 15.66 26.53 -2.05
CA GLU A 98 15.77 27.96 -2.36
C GLU A 98 16.25 28.19 -3.81
N ASN A 99 15.68 29.20 -4.44
CA ASN A 99 16.02 29.60 -5.81
C ASN A 99 15.84 28.49 -6.87
N THR A 100 15.03 27.47 -6.59
CA THR A 100 14.71 26.40 -7.52
C THR A 100 13.19 26.21 -7.67
N ILE A 101 12.81 25.48 -8.72
CA ILE A 101 11.43 25.06 -8.95
C ILE A 101 11.10 23.72 -8.29
N PHE A 102 12.05 23.15 -7.53
CA PHE A 102 11.94 21.83 -6.91
C PHE A 102 11.59 21.92 -5.42
N SER A 103 10.89 20.92 -4.94
CA SER A 103 10.73 20.63 -3.50
C SER A 103 10.81 19.13 -3.25
N PHE A 104 11.28 18.76 -2.06
CA PHE A 104 11.23 17.38 -1.56
C PHE A 104 10.12 17.26 -0.53
N ASN A 105 9.18 16.35 -0.75
CA ASN A 105 7.96 16.26 0.04
C ASN A 105 7.76 14.84 0.60
N PRO A 106 8.55 14.43 1.59
CA PRO A 106 8.32 13.15 2.25
C PRO A 106 6.98 13.16 2.98
N GLY A 107 6.26 12.03 2.93
CA GLY A 107 4.94 11.93 3.55
C GLY A 107 4.69 10.59 4.19
N LEU A 108 3.57 10.49 4.90
CA LEU A 108 3.06 9.25 5.47
C LEU A 108 1.56 9.16 5.19
N TYR A 109 1.16 8.06 4.53
CA TYR A 109 -0.21 7.85 4.06
C TYR A 109 -0.72 6.47 4.44
N VAL A 110 -1.99 6.39 4.80
CA VAL A 110 -2.74 5.13 4.80
C VAL A 110 -3.45 5.04 3.46
N ILE A 111 -3.21 3.95 2.75
CA ILE A 111 -3.77 3.70 1.44
C ILE A 111 -4.55 2.38 1.44
N GLY A 112 -5.75 2.43 0.89
CA GLY A 112 -6.54 1.26 0.56
C GLY A 112 -6.44 0.96 -0.93
N ARG A 113 -6.29 -0.33 -1.28
CA ARG A 113 -6.18 -0.81 -2.66
C ARG A 113 -6.63 -2.26 -2.76
N GLY A 114 -6.76 -2.79 -3.94
CA GLY A 114 -7.17 -4.18 -4.15
C GLY A 114 -7.60 -4.46 -5.57
N GLU A 115 -8.41 -5.51 -5.72
CA GLU A 115 -9.03 -5.90 -6.97
C GLU A 115 -10.37 -6.59 -6.70
N GLY A 116 -11.32 -6.44 -7.60
CA GLY A 116 -12.58 -7.15 -7.60
C GLY A 116 -12.73 -7.99 -8.87
N GLN A 117 -13.41 -9.12 -8.76
CA GLN A 117 -13.86 -9.92 -9.91
C GLN A 117 -15.37 -10.07 -9.85
N LYS A 118 -16.04 -9.84 -10.99
CA LYS A 118 -17.47 -10.10 -11.15
C LYS A 118 -17.65 -11.33 -12.03
N ASN A 119 -18.62 -12.19 -11.67
CA ASN A 119 -19.05 -13.32 -12.47
C ASN A 119 -17.95 -14.33 -12.79
N VAL A 120 -17.36 -14.93 -11.78
CA VAL A 120 -16.56 -16.15 -12.00
C VAL A 120 -17.53 -17.26 -12.42
N ILE A 121 -17.55 -17.55 -13.74
CA ILE A 121 -18.46 -18.55 -14.34
C ILE A 121 -18.13 -19.91 -13.71
N GLU A 122 -19.16 -20.67 -13.31
CA GLU A 122 -19.12 -22.03 -12.77
C GLU A 122 -18.58 -22.22 -11.35
N SER A 123 -18.26 -21.18 -10.59
CA SER A 123 -17.93 -21.33 -9.18
C SER A 123 -19.01 -20.76 -8.27
N GLU A 124 -19.16 -21.34 -7.07
CA GLU A 124 -20.02 -20.78 -6.00
C GLU A 124 -19.59 -19.38 -5.55
N TYR A 125 -18.53 -18.83 -6.16
CA TYR A 125 -17.92 -17.55 -5.84
C TYR A 125 -18.45 -16.45 -6.76
N LYS A 126 -19.39 -15.68 -6.26
CA LYS A 126 -19.87 -14.46 -6.94
C LYS A 126 -19.20 -13.24 -6.31
N ASN A 127 -18.72 -12.29 -7.14
CA ASN A 127 -18.20 -11.00 -6.66
C ASN A 127 -17.05 -11.09 -5.65
N VAL A 128 -15.99 -11.76 -6.00
CA VAL A 128 -14.81 -11.87 -5.15
C VAL A 128 -14.02 -10.56 -5.12
N LYS A 129 -13.60 -10.14 -3.93
CA LYS A 129 -12.86 -8.90 -3.74
C LYS A 129 -11.65 -9.11 -2.83
N ILE A 130 -10.50 -8.63 -3.29
CA ILE A 130 -9.30 -8.47 -2.48
C ILE A 130 -9.24 -7.03 -2.00
N GLN A 131 -9.10 -6.83 -0.70
CA GLN A 131 -8.87 -5.52 -0.07
C GLN A 131 -7.55 -5.53 0.67
N ASN A 132 -6.69 -4.59 0.36
CA ASN A 132 -5.40 -4.38 1.00
C ASN A 132 -5.34 -2.97 1.57
N TYR A 133 -4.91 -2.84 2.82
CA TYR A 133 -4.58 -1.58 3.47
C TYR A 133 -3.10 -1.56 3.79
N ALA A 134 -2.44 -0.48 3.47
CA ALA A 134 -1.01 -0.32 3.69
C ALA A 134 -0.67 1.07 4.25
N LEU A 135 0.39 1.12 5.03
CA LEU A 135 1.08 2.35 5.39
C LEU A 135 2.12 2.63 4.31
N GLN A 136 2.09 3.81 3.70
CA GLN A 136 2.95 4.19 2.59
C GLN A 136 3.77 5.42 2.98
N LEU A 137 5.06 5.37 2.69
CA LEU A 137 6.04 6.44 2.85
C LEU A 137 6.52 6.87 1.45
N PRO A 138 5.87 7.84 0.79
CA PRO A 138 6.38 8.43 -0.45
C PRO A 138 7.54 9.38 -0.13
N LEU A 139 8.57 9.33 -0.95
CA LEU A 139 9.70 10.25 -0.98
C LEU A 139 9.53 11.13 -2.24
N GLU A 140 8.55 12.01 -2.19
CA GLU A 140 8.11 12.78 -3.36
C GLU A 140 9.09 13.91 -3.68
N VAL A 141 9.45 14.02 -4.95
CA VAL A 141 10.07 15.20 -5.55
C VAL A 141 9.02 15.89 -6.40
N SER A 142 8.80 17.17 -6.13
CA SER A 142 7.85 18.02 -6.85
C SER A 142 8.57 19.06 -7.67
N LEU A 143 8.10 19.26 -8.89
CA LEU A 143 8.54 20.25 -9.84
C LEU A 143 7.40 21.25 -10.06
N ASN A 144 7.58 22.52 -9.72
CA ASN A 144 6.63 23.58 -10.06
C ASN A 144 6.77 23.91 -11.57
N VAL A 145 5.82 23.37 -12.36
CA VAL A 145 5.86 23.50 -13.83
C VAL A 145 5.18 24.77 -14.33
N LEU A 146 4.27 25.36 -13.54
CA LEU A 146 3.54 26.56 -13.92
C LEU A 146 3.09 27.33 -12.67
N THR A 147 3.32 28.64 -12.69
CA THR A 147 2.79 29.58 -11.70
C THR A 147 2.03 30.68 -12.43
N ILE A 148 0.78 30.92 -12.08
CA ILE A 148 -0.07 31.96 -12.65
C ILE A 148 -0.50 32.90 -11.54
N GLY A 149 0.02 34.12 -11.55
CA GLY A 149 -0.12 35.04 -10.43
C GLY A 149 0.50 34.49 -9.15
N ASP A 150 0.02 34.94 -7.99
CA ASP A 150 0.56 34.53 -6.68
C ASP A 150 -0.11 33.29 -6.11
N ASP A 151 -1.31 32.99 -6.58
CA ASP A 151 -2.22 32.02 -5.94
C ASP A 151 -2.28 30.65 -6.65
N HIS A 152 -1.97 30.57 -7.94
CA HIS A 152 -2.17 29.37 -8.75
C HIS A 152 -0.83 28.71 -9.10
N ARG A 153 -0.67 27.45 -8.77
CA ARG A 153 0.53 26.66 -9.07
C ARG A 153 0.18 25.28 -9.59
N VAL A 154 0.94 24.80 -10.54
CA VAL A 154 0.83 23.43 -11.04
C VAL A 154 2.16 22.72 -10.80
N PHE A 155 2.07 21.53 -10.23
CA PHE A 155 3.22 20.70 -9.91
C PHE A 155 3.14 19.37 -10.66
N PHE A 156 4.27 18.94 -11.17
CA PHE A 156 4.52 17.56 -11.56
C PHE A 156 5.33 16.88 -10.47
N ASN A 157 4.87 15.71 -10.01
CA ASN A 157 5.49 15.01 -8.91
C ASN A 157 5.89 13.61 -9.31
N VAL A 158 7.05 13.16 -8.82
CA VAL A 158 7.54 11.78 -8.91
C VAL A 158 7.82 11.31 -7.50
N ALA A 159 7.32 10.15 -7.14
CA ALA A 159 7.36 9.64 -5.78
C ALA A 159 7.77 8.16 -5.77
N PRO A 160 9.06 7.82 -5.63
CA PRO A 160 9.41 6.52 -5.12
C PRO A 160 8.81 6.35 -3.72
N TYR A 161 8.30 5.15 -3.42
CA TYR A 161 7.68 4.89 -2.13
C TYR A 161 8.05 3.54 -1.55
N LEU A 162 8.00 3.48 -0.22
CA LEU A 162 7.99 2.26 0.55
C LEU A 162 6.59 2.05 1.11
N ALA A 163 6.10 0.82 1.11
CA ALA A 163 4.82 0.52 1.73
C ALA A 163 4.89 -0.74 2.60
N TYR A 164 4.11 -0.73 3.67
CA TYR A 164 3.96 -1.86 4.58
C TYR A 164 2.50 -2.24 4.72
N GLY A 165 2.16 -3.47 4.35
CA GLY A 165 0.80 -3.99 4.41
C GLY A 165 0.30 -4.18 5.84
N LEU A 166 -0.76 -3.49 6.18
CA LEU A 166 -1.43 -3.57 7.49
C LEU A 166 -2.43 -4.72 7.54
N SER A 167 -3.26 -4.84 6.49
CA SER A 167 -4.28 -5.86 6.36
C SER A 167 -4.51 -6.19 4.89
N ALA A 168 -4.68 -7.48 4.58
CA ALA A 168 -5.11 -7.94 3.26
C ALA A 168 -6.15 -9.04 3.43
N LYS A 169 -7.35 -8.81 2.91
CA LYS A 169 -8.49 -9.72 3.10
C LYS A 169 -9.10 -10.10 1.76
N LEU A 170 -9.44 -11.37 1.66
CA LEU A 170 -10.21 -11.92 0.57
C LEU A 170 -11.67 -12.06 1.02
N THR A 171 -12.61 -11.53 0.24
CA THR A 171 -14.05 -11.60 0.52
C THR A 171 -14.82 -12.08 -0.71
N ASN A 172 -15.90 -12.83 -0.50
CA ASN A 172 -16.85 -13.28 -1.53
C ASN A 172 -18.24 -12.76 -1.16
N ASP A 173 -18.91 -12.03 -2.05
CA ASP A 173 -20.22 -11.35 -1.84
C ASP A 173 -20.28 -10.52 -0.55
N GLY A 174 -19.17 -9.87 -0.19
CA GLY A 174 -19.05 -9.12 1.07
C GLY A 174 -18.87 -10.01 2.30
N LYS A 175 -18.93 -11.32 2.15
CA LYS A 175 -18.65 -12.32 3.19
C LYS A 175 -17.20 -12.78 3.12
N ASN A 176 -16.66 -13.13 4.26
CA ASN A 176 -15.29 -13.59 4.36
C ASN A 176 -15.20 -15.07 3.94
N VAL A 177 -14.23 -15.43 3.11
CA VAL A 177 -14.02 -16.78 2.58
C VAL A 177 -12.68 -17.37 3.03
N ASN A 178 -12.70 -18.66 3.31
CA ASN A 178 -11.49 -19.43 3.52
C ASN A 178 -11.04 -20.02 2.17
N ALA A 179 -9.80 -19.79 1.74
CA ALA A 179 -9.28 -20.24 0.45
C ALA A 179 -9.22 -21.77 0.30
N ALA A 180 -9.16 -22.49 1.41
CA ALA A 180 -9.15 -23.96 1.41
C ALA A 180 -10.56 -24.56 1.38
N GLN A 181 -11.55 -23.87 1.94
CA GLN A 181 -12.96 -24.23 1.94
C GLN A 181 -13.79 -22.97 2.16
N PRO A 182 -14.52 -22.50 1.14
CA PRO A 182 -15.34 -21.30 1.27
C PRO A 182 -16.55 -21.58 2.17
N LYS A 183 -16.37 -21.38 3.46
CA LYS A 183 -17.49 -21.30 4.40
C LYS A 183 -17.98 -19.87 4.43
N GLN A 184 -19.28 -19.67 4.24
CA GLN A 184 -19.91 -18.37 4.44
C GLN A 184 -19.52 -17.80 5.82
N GLY A 185 -18.95 -16.59 5.84
CA GLY A 185 -18.68 -15.86 7.08
C GLY A 185 -17.23 -15.87 7.60
N THR A 186 -16.28 -16.53 6.92
CA THR A 186 -14.86 -16.52 7.33
C THR A 186 -14.02 -15.60 6.43
N SER A 187 -13.16 -14.75 7.04
CA SER A 187 -12.19 -13.96 6.30
C SER A 187 -10.87 -14.71 6.16
N LEU A 188 -10.33 -14.74 4.96
CA LEU A 188 -8.97 -15.16 4.75
C LEU A 188 -8.05 -13.95 4.89
N ASP A 189 -7.16 -13.99 5.88
CA ASP A 189 -6.08 -13.02 6.00
C ASP A 189 -4.92 -13.48 5.10
N LEU A 190 -4.74 -12.78 3.98
CA LEU A 190 -3.73 -13.11 2.97
C LEU A 190 -2.29 -12.93 3.47
N TYR A 191 -2.08 -12.19 4.56
CA TYR A 191 -0.78 -12.06 5.19
C TYR A 191 -0.48 -13.22 6.14
N GLN A 192 -1.47 -13.74 6.85
CA GLN A 192 -1.32 -14.92 7.70
C GLN A 192 -1.03 -16.18 6.85
N GLU A 193 -1.70 -16.30 5.73
CA GLU A 193 -1.49 -17.37 4.75
C GLU A 193 -0.19 -17.22 3.94
N LYS A 194 0.58 -16.16 4.17
CA LYS A 194 1.80 -15.83 3.40
C LYS A 194 1.54 -15.72 1.90
N ALA A 195 0.33 -15.40 1.52
CA ALA A 195 -0.07 -15.23 0.14
C ALA A 195 0.33 -13.85 -0.42
N PHE A 196 0.42 -12.85 0.43
CA PHE A 196 0.84 -11.50 0.10
C PHE A 196 2.12 -11.09 0.82
N ASN A 197 2.95 -10.31 0.14
CA ASN A 197 4.11 -9.67 0.74
C ASN A 197 3.67 -8.40 1.48
N ARG A 198 4.13 -8.23 2.73
CA ARG A 198 3.83 -7.02 3.50
C ARG A 198 4.65 -5.82 3.06
N PHE A 199 5.89 -6.06 2.66
CA PHE A 199 6.82 -5.00 2.26
C PHE A 199 6.78 -4.80 0.75
N GLU A 200 6.70 -3.55 0.33
CA GLU A 200 6.59 -3.16 -1.06
C GLU A 200 7.41 -1.91 -1.33
N VAL A 201 8.05 -1.90 -2.49
CA VAL A 201 8.69 -0.73 -3.09
C VAL A 201 7.97 -0.41 -4.37
N GLY A 202 7.73 0.85 -4.64
CA GLY A 202 7.06 1.29 -5.85
C GLY A 202 7.46 2.68 -6.30
N LEU A 203 6.83 3.10 -7.38
CA LEU A 203 7.03 4.41 -8.00
C LEU A 203 5.68 4.99 -8.39
N GLY A 204 5.49 6.27 -8.13
CA GLY A 204 4.31 7.03 -8.53
C GLY A 204 4.67 8.30 -9.30
N ALA A 205 3.70 8.77 -10.08
CA ALA A 205 3.74 10.10 -10.71
C ALA A 205 2.37 10.77 -10.57
N SER A 206 2.35 12.10 -10.40
CA SER A 206 1.11 12.85 -10.27
C SER A 206 1.24 14.27 -10.79
N LEU A 207 0.08 14.82 -11.15
CA LEU A 207 -0.12 16.25 -11.36
C LEU A 207 -0.92 16.81 -10.20
N MET A 208 -0.49 17.96 -9.70
CA MET A 208 -1.17 18.67 -8.62
C MET A 208 -1.39 20.12 -9.01
N TYR A 209 -2.65 20.55 -8.93
CA TYR A 209 -3.01 21.96 -9.00
C TYR A 209 -3.22 22.48 -7.59
N GLN A 210 -2.60 23.60 -7.27
CA GLN A 210 -2.73 24.29 -5.99
C GLN A 210 -3.31 25.68 -6.21
N TYR A 211 -4.32 26.00 -5.41
CA TYR A 211 -4.90 27.32 -5.28
C TYR A 211 -4.80 27.79 -3.84
N LYS A 212 -3.94 28.75 -3.55
CA LYS A 212 -3.61 29.16 -2.19
C LYS A 212 -3.19 27.95 -1.33
N GLN A 213 -3.93 27.66 -0.27
CA GLN A 213 -3.71 26.52 0.61
C GLN A 213 -4.33 25.20 0.12
N PHE A 214 -5.27 25.26 -0.84
CA PHE A 214 -5.97 24.08 -1.32
C PHE A 214 -5.26 23.43 -2.50
N SER A 215 -5.27 22.14 -2.57
CA SER A 215 -4.72 21.40 -3.71
C SER A 215 -5.65 20.29 -4.17
N LEU A 216 -5.65 20.07 -5.48
CA LEU A 216 -6.26 18.91 -6.14
C LEU A 216 -5.14 18.15 -6.83
N ARG A 217 -5.01 16.87 -6.52
CA ARG A 217 -3.97 16.01 -7.10
C ARG A 217 -4.60 14.80 -7.76
N GLY A 218 -4.14 14.47 -8.96
CA GLY A 218 -4.43 13.22 -9.65
C GLY A 218 -3.13 12.50 -9.99
N GLY A 219 -3.05 11.19 -9.74
CA GLY A 219 -1.82 10.44 -9.97
C GLY A 219 -2.04 8.95 -10.16
N VAL A 220 -0.94 8.31 -10.54
CA VAL A 220 -0.84 6.86 -10.69
C VAL A 220 0.41 6.37 -9.96
N GLU A 221 0.33 5.19 -9.37
CA GLU A 221 1.46 4.54 -8.71
C GLU A 221 1.44 3.04 -8.98
N GLY A 222 2.62 2.44 -9.07
CA GLY A 222 2.79 1.02 -9.33
C GLY A 222 3.84 0.40 -8.43
N SER A 223 3.60 -0.82 -7.97
CA SER A 223 4.60 -1.63 -7.27
C SER A 223 5.73 -2.04 -8.22
N LEU A 224 6.97 -1.92 -7.78
CA LEU A 224 8.13 -2.50 -8.43
C LEU A 224 8.42 -3.92 -7.92
N THR A 225 8.07 -4.20 -6.68
CA THR A 225 8.18 -5.51 -6.05
C THR A 225 6.93 -6.35 -6.24
N LYS A 226 7.06 -7.68 -6.13
CA LYS A 226 5.92 -8.62 -6.17
C LYS A 226 5.02 -8.41 -4.97
N SER A 227 3.73 -8.18 -5.21
CA SER A 227 2.74 -8.03 -4.15
C SER A 227 2.19 -9.38 -3.67
N VAL A 228 2.09 -10.36 -4.56
CA VAL A 228 1.63 -11.72 -4.25
C VAL A 228 2.82 -12.66 -4.16
N ALA A 229 2.94 -13.36 -3.05
CA ALA A 229 4.06 -14.27 -2.75
C ALA A 229 3.79 -15.71 -3.16
N LYS A 230 2.53 -16.15 -3.13
CA LYS A 230 2.10 -17.53 -3.33
C LYS A 230 0.84 -17.59 -4.18
N ASN A 231 0.73 -18.60 -5.02
CA ASN A 231 -0.49 -18.89 -5.75
C ASN A 231 -1.63 -19.23 -4.77
N LEU A 232 -2.74 -18.50 -4.89
CA LEU A 232 -3.90 -18.64 -3.99
C LEU A 232 -4.78 -19.86 -4.32
N GLY A 233 -4.47 -20.59 -5.41
CA GLY A 233 -5.32 -21.68 -5.90
C GLY A 233 -6.57 -21.17 -6.63
N ALA A 234 -7.41 -22.10 -7.13
CA ALA A 234 -8.68 -21.72 -7.75
C ALA A 234 -9.60 -21.02 -6.73
N PRO A 235 -10.33 -19.95 -7.10
CA PRO A 235 -10.48 -19.40 -8.44
C PRO A 235 -9.39 -18.39 -8.84
N TYR A 236 -8.37 -18.18 -8.01
CA TYR A 236 -7.30 -17.20 -8.23
C TYR A 236 -6.09 -17.89 -8.84
N TYR A 237 -6.05 -17.94 -10.14
CA TYR A 237 -4.81 -18.26 -10.86
C TYR A 237 -3.99 -16.98 -10.97
N VAL A 238 -2.86 -16.92 -10.27
CA VAL A 238 -1.81 -15.97 -10.58
C VAL A 238 -1.18 -16.46 -11.89
N SER A 239 -1.67 -15.93 -13.00
CA SER A 239 -1.04 -16.14 -14.29
C SER A 239 0.27 -15.39 -14.28
N THR A 240 1.36 -16.16 -14.28
CA THR A 240 2.73 -15.74 -14.56
C THR A 240 3.33 -14.55 -13.79
N ASP A 241 4.39 -14.83 -13.22
CA ASP A 241 5.64 -14.14 -12.91
C ASP A 241 5.65 -12.98 -11.92
N THR A 242 4.81 -11.97 -11.93
CA THR A 242 4.97 -10.85 -10.99
C THR A 242 3.70 -10.03 -10.78
N PRO A 243 2.71 -10.49 -10.00
CA PRO A 243 1.53 -9.67 -9.70
C PRO A 243 1.92 -8.45 -8.87
N ARG A 244 1.51 -7.25 -9.35
CA ARG A 244 1.86 -5.96 -8.78
C ARG A 244 0.62 -5.08 -8.68
N PHE A 245 0.53 -4.27 -7.63
CA PHE A 245 -0.50 -3.24 -7.55
C PHE A 245 -0.25 -2.13 -8.58
N LEU A 246 -1.31 -1.75 -9.28
CA LEU A 246 -1.40 -0.53 -10.04
C LEU A 246 -2.58 0.27 -9.48
N THR A 247 -2.33 1.50 -9.05
CA THR A 247 -3.29 2.34 -8.35
C THR A 247 -3.34 3.72 -8.98
N GLY A 248 -4.51 4.14 -9.43
CA GLY A 248 -4.82 5.54 -9.72
C GLY A 248 -5.44 6.19 -8.49
N TYR A 249 -5.23 7.49 -8.29
CA TYR A 249 -5.81 8.21 -7.16
C TYR A 249 -6.15 9.66 -7.52
N ILE A 250 -7.10 10.21 -6.78
CA ILE A 250 -7.42 11.62 -6.74
C ILE A 250 -7.54 12.06 -5.27
N THR A 251 -6.85 13.14 -4.90
CA THR A 251 -6.84 13.66 -3.53
C THR A 251 -7.09 15.16 -3.50
N LEU A 252 -7.77 15.61 -2.46
CA LEU A 252 -7.84 17.00 -2.05
C LEU A 252 -6.87 17.21 -0.89
N GLY A 253 -6.17 18.32 -0.89
CA GLY A 253 -5.20 18.67 0.14
C GLY A 253 -5.36 20.08 0.66
N TYR A 254 -4.84 20.27 1.86
CA TYR A 254 -4.72 21.57 2.50
C TYR A 254 -3.28 21.75 3.00
N GLN A 255 -2.69 22.90 2.69
CA GLN A 255 -1.34 23.28 3.10
C GLN A 255 -1.41 24.32 4.21
N PHE A 256 -0.69 24.06 5.30
CA PHE A 256 -0.61 24.93 6.48
C PHE A 256 0.56 25.89 6.38
#